data_f1cd590af6e33d107361939a5fb6fafc
#
_entry.id   f1cd590af6e33d107361939a5fb6fafc
#
_cell.length_a   1.000
_cell.length_b   1.000
_cell.length_c   1.000
_cell.angle_alpha   90.00
_cell.angle_beta   90.00
_cell.angle_gamma   90.00
#
_symmetry.space_group_name_H-M   'P 1'
#
loop_
_entity.id
_entity.type
_entity.pdbx_description
1 polymer ?
#
loop_
_entity_poly.entity_id
_entity_poly.type
_entity_poly.pdbx_seq_one_letter_code
_entity_poly.pdbx_strand_id
1 'polypeptide(L)'
;MSDAQFMRLALRLARRGYGMTSPNPMVGAVLVRNGKIIGRGWHRRVGGPHAEIEAFGDARKRGHNLKGATLCVTLEPCSTHGRTPPCTEAIITAGIRRVVAGALDPNPKHAGRAFKILRRAGIEVVLLGDKTPRVEAHGRARHSVRAIRDFDGNLRRARSDAPSERSALADECTRLNEAFNHWIVRRTPWVTVKAAMTLDGKIATAAGESKWITGAQARAHGMKLRQGADAILVGVNTVLSDDPSLTIRPSGKSKGVFRGNIQHPTSNIQRPILRRVVLDSRARTPLTAKVVTDEWAALTTVVVSVRAPKSRVRALAERVHVLVAPPSRSKVNKRNSKIDLQWLLRRLGAEDVTSLLVEGGGEVNASFLLGGFAHRIVFFYAPRILGGRASRPAVGGEGAAGWKDILKLEGIRWGRLGPDLVLTARVM
;
A
#
# COMPACT_ATOMS: atom_id res chain seq x y z
N MET A 1 30.03 -8.52 -0.45
CA MET A 1 28.54 -8.59 -0.51
C MET A 1 28.10 -8.45 -1.95
N SER A 2 27.05 -9.18 -2.34
CA SER A 2 26.48 -9.13 -3.71
C SER A 2 25.47 -7.98 -3.88
N ASP A 3 25.13 -7.62 -5.15
CA ASP A 3 24.03 -6.67 -5.46
C ASP A 3 22.73 -7.05 -4.73
N ALA A 4 22.43 -8.35 -4.64
CA ALA A 4 21.25 -8.86 -3.95
C ALA A 4 21.26 -8.53 -2.45
N GLN A 5 22.39 -8.65 -1.79
CA GLN A 5 22.53 -8.32 -0.37
C GLN A 5 22.38 -6.80 -0.11
N PHE A 6 22.95 -5.96 -0.99
CA PHE A 6 22.79 -4.51 -0.90
C PHE A 6 21.32 -4.09 -1.19
N MET A 7 20.66 -4.72 -2.16
CA MET A 7 19.25 -4.45 -2.44
C MET A 7 18.33 -4.86 -1.29
N ARG A 8 18.58 -5.99 -0.61
CA ARG A 8 17.84 -6.35 0.63
C ARG A 8 17.99 -5.27 1.71
N LEU A 9 19.19 -4.68 1.84
CA LEU A 9 19.39 -3.57 2.77
C LEU A 9 18.62 -2.33 2.32
N ALA A 10 18.66 -1.97 1.04
CA ALA A 10 17.90 -0.85 0.48
C ALA A 10 16.39 -1.03 0.71
N LEU A 11 15.84 -2.24 0.52
CA LEU A 11 14.44 -2.56 0.83
C LEU A 11 14.10 -2.39 2.32
N ARG A 12 15.00 -2.82 3.24
CA ARG A 12 14.80 -2.57 4.69
C ARG A 12 14.78 -1.09 5.02
N LEU A 13 15.65 -0.30 4.37
CA LEU A 13 15.68 1.16 4.55
C LEU A 13 14.40 1.79 4.00
N ALA A 14 13.96 1.42 2.80
CA ALA A 14 12.74 1.93 2.18
C ALA A 14 11.50 1.76 3.09
N ARG A 15 11.38 0.59 3.75
CA ARG A 15 10.27 0.31 4.68
C ARG A 15 10.21 1.25 5.90
N ARG A 16 11.28 1.97 6.24
CA ARG A 16 11.27 2.99 7.29
C ARG A 16 10.42 4.21 6.93
N GLY A 17 10.16 4.42 5.62
CA GLY A 17 9.25 5.45 5.13
C GLY A 17 7.77 5.07 5.17
N TYR A 18 7.41 3.89 5.70
CA TYR A 18 6.03 3.38 5.71
C TYR A 18 5.05 4.34 6.36
N GLY A 19 4.01 4.73 5.60
CA GLY A 19 2.98 5.67 6.03
C GLY A 19 3.42 7.13 6.08
N MET A 20 4.64 7.48 5.65
CA MET A 20 5.19 8.85 5.74
C MET A 20 5.45 9.49 4.37
N THR A 21 5.55 8.68 3.31
CA THR A 21 6.01 9.16 2.00
C THR A 21 4.89 9.50 1.03
N SER A 22 3.66 9.01 1.26
CA SER A 22 2.53 9.24 0.35
C SER A 22 2.32 10.74 0.05
N PRO A 23 2.03 11.12 -1.23
CA PRO A 23 1.80 10.25 -2.38
C PRO A 23 3.07 9.72 -3.06
N ASN A 24 4.27 10.03 -2.55
CA ASN A 24 5.53 9.54 -3.11
C ASN A 24 5.77 8.06 -2.76
N PRO A 25 6.56 7.32 -3.56
CA PRO A 25 6.92 5.95 -3.25
C PRO A 25 7.89 5.85 -2.08
N MET A 26 7.88 4.71 -1.39
CA MET A 26 8.93 4.34 -0.45
C MET A 26 10.17 3.92 -1.23
N VAL A 27 11.28 4.64 -1.05
CA VAL A 27 12.54 4.36 -1.71
C VAL A 27 13.66 4.23 -0.69
N GLY A 28 14.55 3.27 -0.88
CA GLY A 28 15.76 3.11 -0.12
C GLY A 28 16.97 3.01 -1.03
N ALA A 29 18.09 3.53 -0.56
CA ALA A 29 19.34 3.60 -1.32
C ALA A 29 20.54 3.21 -0.45
N VAL A 30 21.50 2.50 -1.06
CA VAL A 30 22.76 2.10 -0.45
C VAL A 30 23.90 2.44 -1.41
N LEU A 31 24.90 3.17 -0.92
CA LEU A 31 26.14 3.43 -1.66
C LEU A 31 27.21 2.42 -1.25
N VAL A 32 27.87 1.89 -2.26
CA VAL A 32 28.90 0.86 -2.10
C VAL A 32 30.16 1.25 -2.86
N ARG A 33 31.33 1.12 -2.22
CA ARG A 33 32.64 1.29 -2.85
C ARG A 33 33.57 0.18 -2.37
N ASN A 34 34.25 -0.49 -3.29
CA ASN A 34 35.15 -1.61 -3.01
C ASN A 34 34.51 -2.69 -2.09
N GLY A 35 33.23 -3.06 -2.37
CA GLY A 35 32.49 -4.04 -1.58
C GLY A 35 32.02 -3.57 -0.19
N LYS A 36 32.38 -2.36 0.23
CA LYS A 36 32.01 -1.78 1.53
C LYS A 36 30.89 -0.75 1.37
N ILE A 37 29.94 -0.73 2.32
CA ILE A 37 28.87 0.26 2.37
C ILE A 37 29.44 1.56 2.90
N ILE A 38 29.37 2.63 2.09
CA ILE A 38 29.83 3.97 2.45
C ILE A 38 28.69 4.94 2.80
N GLY A 39 27.45 4.66 2.36
CA GLY A 39 26.31 5.51 2.67
C GLY A 39 24.98 4.75 2.60
N ARG A 40 23.99 5.22 3.36
CA ARG A 40 22.64 4.67 3.46
C ARG A 40 21.62 5.79 3.46
N GLY A 41 20.51 5.61 2.74
CA GLY A 41 19.42 6.59 2.68
C GLY A 41 18.08 5.95 2.44
N TRP A 42 17.03 6.65 2.80
CA TRP A 42 15.67 6.32 2.42
C TRP A 42 14.84 7.60 2.33
N HIS A 43 13.82 7.60 1.51
CA HIS A 43 12.85 8.70 1.49
C HIS A 43 12.07 8.69 2.79
N ARG A 44 12.31 9.68 3.65
CA ARG A 44 11.79 9.69 5.02
C ARG A 44 10.34 10.12 5.09
N ARG A 45 9.98 11.15 4.30
CA ARG A 45 8.64 11.75 4.29
C ARG A 45 8.42 12.54 3.00
N VAL A 46 7.16 12.75 2.64
CA VAL A 46 6.78 13.63 1.54
C VAL A 46 7.42 15.02 1.70
N GLY A 47 7.92 15.59 0.60
CA GLY A 47 8.61 16.88 0.57
C GLY A 47 10.05 16.87 1.09
N GLY A 48 10.52 15.77 1.67
CA GLY A 48 11.93 15.59 2.07
C GLY A 48 12.81 15.09 0.93
N PRO A 49 14.15 15.02 1.17
CA PRO A 49 15.10 14.51 0.20
C PRO A 49 14.78 13.07 -0.25
N HIS A 50 15.09 12.74 -1.50
CA HIS A 50 14.99 11.39 -2.00
C HIS A 50 16.06 10.49 -1.39
N ALA A 51 15.88 9.18 -1.48
CA ALA A 51 16.74 8.18 -0.87
C ALA A 51 18.21 8.28 -1.33
N GLU A 52 18.43 8.61 -2.58
CA GLU A 52 19.74 8.81 -3.20
C GLU A 52 20.46 9.98 -2.52
N ILE A 53 19.78 11.11 -2.38
CA ILE A 53 20.34 12.33 -1.76
C ILE A 53 20.66 12.08 -0.28
N GLU A 54 19.77 11.38 0.43
CA GLU A 54 20.02 10.96 1.83
C GLU A 54 21.25 10.04 1.91
N ALA A 55 21.41 9.08 0.99
CA ALA A 55 22.58 8.20 0.96
C ALA A 55 23.88 8.95 0.64
N PHE A 56 23.84 9.96 -0.24
CA PHE A 56 24.97 10.83 -0.54
C PHE A 56 25.36 11.67 0.69
N GLY A 57 24.37 12.24 1.38
CA GLY A 57 24.58 12.99 2.62
C GLY A 57 25.19 12.13 3.73
N ASP A 58 24.72 10.89 3.92
CA ASP A 58 25.27 9.96 4.90
C ASP A 58 26.73 9.60 4.58
N ALA A 59 27.06 9.34 3.32
CA ALA A 59 28.42 9.03 2.90
C ALA A 59 29.38 10.22 3.14
N ARG A 60 28.96 11.43 2.77
CA ARG A 60 29.76 12.66 2.99
C ARG A 60 29.99 12.93 4.48
N LYS A 61 28.98 12.78 5.32
CA LYS A 61 29.10 12.91 6.79
C LYS A 61 30.08 11.92 7.40
N ARG A 62 30.30 10.79 6.75
CA ARG A 62 31.29 9.78 7.15
C ARG A 62 32.67 9.99 6.50
N GLY A 63 32.89 11.10 5.82
CA GLY A 63 34.16 11.42 5.17
C GLY A 63 34.41 10.64 3.87
N HIS A 64 33.40 10.00 3.28
CA HIS A 64 33.57 9.22 2.06
C HIS A 64 33.38 10.04 0.79
N ASN A 65 34.29 9.88 -0.16
CA ASN A 65 34.13 10.36 -1.54
C ASN A 65 33.18 9.43 -2.31
N LEU A 66 32.24 10.02 -3.05
CA LEU A 66 31.23 9.31 -3.83
C LEU A 66 31.73 8.82 -5.20
N LYS A 67 32.78 9.46 -5.76
CA LYS A 67 33.30 9.16 -7.11
C LYS A 67 33.66 7.69 -7.26
N GLY A 68 33.16 7.07 -8.32
CA GLY A 68 33.38 5.68 -8.64
C GLY A 68 32.54 4.68 -7.81
N ALA A 69 31.68 5.14 -6.93
CA ALA A 69 30.78 4.26 -6.14
C ALA A 69 29.68 3.59 -6.99
N THR A 70 29.09 2.53 -6.45
CA THR A 70 27.85 1.89 -6.92
C THR A 70 26.69 2.33 -6.06
N LEU A 71 25.62 2.79 -6.66
CA LEU A 71 24.33 3.09 -6.03
C LEU A 71 23.38 1.92 -6.23
N CYS A 72 22.92 1.28 -5.15
CA CYS A 72 21.83 0.32 -5.15
C CYS A 72 20.56 1.04 -4.65
N VAL A 73 19.50 1.11 -5.47
CA VAL A 73 18.26 1.84 -5.19
C VAL A 73 17.04 0.99 -5.52
N THR A 74 16.01 1.02 -4.68
CA THR A 74 14.85 0.12 -4.82
C THR A 74 13.91 0.46 -5.98
N LEU A 75 13.99 1.68 -6.52
CA LEU A 75 13.18 2.19 -7.62
C LEU A 75 14.06 2.99 -8.59
N GLU A 76 13.69 3.06 -9.87
CA GLU A 76 14.33 3.94 -10.85
C GLU A 76 14.45 5.37 -10.29
N PRO A 77 15.66 6.00 -10.33
CA PRO A 77 15.84 7.38 -9.90
C PRO A 77 14.99 8.36 -10.72
N CYS A 78 14.51 9.44 -10.09
CA CYS A 78 13.73 10.43 -10.84
C CYS A 78 14.59 11.19 -11.85
N SER A 79 13.97 11.52 -13.02
CA SER A 79 14.63 12.18 -14.16
C SER A 79 13.96 13.50 -14.55
N THR A 80 13.03 14.00 -13.76
CA THR A 80 12.31 15.25 -14.01
C THR A 80 12.46 16.20 -12.83
N HIS A 81 12.53 17.49 -13.13
CA HIS A 81 12.46 18.54 -12.14
C HIS A 81 11.07 18.53 -11.49
N GLY A 82 11.07 18.41 -10.16
CA GLY A 82 9.91 18.61 -9.33
C GLY A 82 10.15 19.77 -8.38
N ARG A 83 9.88 19.58 -7.10
CA ARG A 83 10.26 20.54 -6.04
C ARG A 83 11.79 20.55 -5.78
N THR A 84 12.48 19.54 -6.22
CA THR A 84 13.94 19.37 -6.14
C THR A 84 14.50 18.98 -7.51
N PRO A 85 15.80 19.24 -7.77
CA PRO A 85 16.46 18.74 -8.97
C PRO A 85 16.36 17.22 -9.07
N PRO A 86 16.37 16.65 -10.29
CA PRO A 86 16.25 15.21 -10.48
C PRO A 86 17.44 14.45 -9.91
N CYS A 87 17.19 13.27 -9.34
CA CYS A 87 18.26 12.43 -8.79
C CYS A 87 19.28 12.00 -9.84
N THR A 88 18.90 11.90 -11.13
CA THR A 88 19.83 11.61 -12.21
C THR A 88 20.96 12.64 -12.31
N GLU A 89 20.68 13.93 -12.15
CA GLU A 89 21.69 14.99 -12.15
C GLU A 89 22.64 14.84 -10.97
N ALA A 90 22.09 14.62 -9.77
CA ALA A 90 22.89 14.42 -8.56
C ALA A 90 23.79 13.18 -8.65
N ILE A 91 23.29 12.09 -9.27
CA ILE A 91 24.05 10.85 -9.52
C ILE A 91 25.22 11.11 -10.46
N ILE A 92 25.00 11.83 -11.56
CA ILE A 92 26.03 12.19 -12.55
C ILE A 92 27.09 13.10 -11.89
N THR A 93 26.66 14.19 -11.25
CA THR A 93 27.55 15.17 -10.59
C THR A 93 28.37 14.52 -9.47
N ALA A 94 27.81 13.53 -8.76
CA ALA A 94 28.52 12.79 -7.73
C ALA A 94 29.58 11.81 -8.28
N GLY A 95 29.65 11.62 -9.60
CA GLY A 95 30.58 10.72 -10.25
C GLY A 95 30.32 9.24 -9.94
N ILE A 96 29.07 8.87 -9.75
CA ILE A 96 28.66 7.46 -9.52
C ILE A 96 28.99 6.66 -10.79
N ARG A 97 29.66 5.52 -10.62
CA ARG A 97 30.07 4.66 -11.75
C ARG A 97 28.97 3.69 -12.18
N ARG A 98 28.17 3.23 -11.24
CA ARG A 98 27.20 2.15 -11.45
C ARG A 98 25.94 2.36 -10.66
N VAL A 99 24.78 2.11 -11.26
CA VAL A 99 23.46 2.13 -10.61
C VAL A 99 22.81 0.76 -10.76
N VAL A 100 22.37 0.17 -9.63
CA VAL A 100 21.58 -1.07 -9.58
C VAL A 100 20.19 -0.67 -9.09
N ALA A 101 19.19 -0.74 -9.95
CA ALA A 101 17.80 -0.43 -9.62
C ALA A 101 17.00 -1.70 -9.38
N GLY A 102 16.12 -1.68 -8.35
CA GLY A 102 15.27 -2.80 -7.98
C GLY A 102 14.05 -2.95 -8.88
N ALA A 103 13.42 -1.83 -9.24
CA ALA A 103 12.24 -1.78 -10.08
C ALA A 103 12.28 -0.56 -11.02
N LEU A 104 11.54 -0.65 -12.13
CA LEU A 104 11.27 0.45 -13.05
C LEU A 104 10.22 1.39 -12.44
N ASP A 105 10.29 2.69 -12.76
CA ASP A 105 9.21 3.62 -12.43
C ASP A 105 7.97 3.24 -13.27
N PRO A 106 6.82 2.95 -12.63
CA PRO A 106 5.60 2.57 -13.35
C PRO A 106 4.93 3.72 -14.08
N ASN A 107 5.34 4.97 -13.83
CA ASN A 107 4.81 6.14 -14.51
C ASN A 107 5.23 6.13 -16.00
N PRO A 108 4.26 6.04 -16.96
CA PRO A 108 4.59 5.97 -18.38
C PRO A 108 5.44 7.14 -18.90
N LYS A 109 5.38 8.31 -18.22
CA LYS A 109 6.17 9.49 -18.58
C LYS A 109 7.63 9.40 -18.15
N HIS A 110 7.96 8.47 -17.25
CA HIS A 110 9.28 8.33 -16.63
C HIS A 110 9.95 6.99 -16.92
N ALA A 111 9.17 5.94 -17.11
CA ALA A 111 9.63 4.56 -17.25
C ALA A 111 10.85 4.40 -18.18
N GLY A 112 11.99 4.02 -17.61
CA GLY A 112 13.27 3.83 -18.31
C GLY A 112 13.98 5.11 -18.76
N ARG A 113 13.40 6.31 -18.54
CA ARG A 113 14.02 7.58 -18.96
C ARG A 113 15.29 7.88 -18.18
N ALA A 114 15.29 7.65 -16.88
CA ALA A 114 16.48 7.83 -16.05
C ALA A 114 17.60 6.90 -16.49
N PHE A 115 17.31 5.66 -16.84
CA PHE A 115 18.32 4.70 -17.30
C PHE A 115 18.96 5.14 -18.60
N LYS A 116 18.19 5.70 -19.55
CA LYS A 116 18.74 6.27 -20.79
C LYS A 116 19.68 7.45 -20.51
N ILE A 117 19.29 8.37 -19.60
CA ILE A 117 20.11 9.53 -19.22
C ILE A 117 21.42 9.07 -18.57
N LEU A 118 21.35 8.16 -17.58
CA LEU A 118 22.53 7.67 -16.87
C LEU A 118 23.49 6.91 -17.79
N ARG A 119 22.99 6.05 -18.68
CA ARG A 119 23.83 5.35 -19.66
C ARG A 119 24.53 6.30 -20.64
N ARG A 120 23.86 7.37 -21.10
CA ARG A 120 24.47 8.42 -21.95
C ARG A 120 25.58 9.17 -21.21
N ALA A 121 25.49 9.29 -19.88
CA ALA A 121 26.54 9.86 -19.05
C ALA A 121 27.67 8.87 -18.68
N GLY A 122 27.71 7.69 -19.32
CA GLY A 122 28.75 6.68 -19.09
C GLY A 122 28.56 5.84 -17.81
N ILE A 123 27.39 5.88 -17.18
CA ILE A 123 27.10 5.14 -15.96
C ILE A 123 26.55 3.76 -16.32
N GLU A 124 27.14 2.70 -15.74
CA GLU A 124 26.60 1.34 -15.86
C GLU A 124 25.25 1.25 -15.13
N VAL A 125 24.19 0.84 -15.82
CA VAL A 125 22.85 0.67 -15.25
C VAL A 125 22.39 -0.77 -15.33
N VAL A 126 22.05 -1.35 -14.18
CA VAL A 126 21.53 -2.71 -14.01
C VAL A 126 20.14 -2.63 -13.41
N LEU A 127 19.16 -3.23 -14.07
CA LEU A 127 17.83 -3.46 -13.51
C LEU A 127 17.75 -4.89 -12.98
N LEU A 128 17.35 -5.08 -11.72
CA LEU A 128 17.09 -6.42 -11.20
C LEU A 128 15.88 -7.03 -11.93
N GLY A 129 15.96 -8.31 -12.23
CA GLY A 129 14.88 -9.01 -12.96
C GLY A 129 14.95 -8.87 -14.48
N ASP A 130 15.85 -8.04 -15.02
CA ASP A 130 16.11 -8.02 -16.46
C ASP A 130 16.75 -9.35 -16.89
N LYS A 131 16.09 -10.03 -17.83
CA LYS A 131 16.52 -11.36 -18.33
C LYS A 131 17.62 -11.29 -19.37
N THR A 132 18.12 -10.10 -19.72
CA THR A 132 19.22 -9.97 -20.67
C THR A 132 20.47 -10.65 -20.10
N PRO A 133 21.05 -11.63 -20.81
CA PRO A 133 22.28 -12.26 -20.36
C PRO A 133 23.39 -11.20 -20.35
N ARG A 134 24.00 -10.98 -19.18
CA ARG A 134 25.29 -10.30 -19.14
C ARG A 134 26.29 -11.15 -19.91
N VAL A 135 26.95 -10.58 -20.89
CA VAL A 135 28.22 -11.06 -21.33
C VAL A 135 29.20 -10.85 -20.18
N GLU A 136 29.35 -11.88 -19.33
CA GLU A 136 30.41 -11.93 -18.33
C GLU A 136 31.70 -12.18 -19.10
N ALA A 137 32.52 -11.15 -19.24
CA ALA A 137 33.90 -11.33 -19.60
C ALA A 137 34.61 -12.08 -18.47
N HIS A 138 35.15 -13.25 -18.79
CA HIS A 138 36.07 -14.09 -18.00
C HIS A 138 35.52 -14.92 -16.85
N GLY A 139 35.40 -16.20 -17.09
CA GLY A 139 35.33 -17.23 -16.06
C GLY A 139 34.47 -18.44 -16.49
N ARG A 140 35.06 -19.51 -17.02
CA ARG A 140 34.39 -20.77 -17.33
C ARG A 140 33.85 -21.39 -16.01
N ALA A 141 32.57 -21.18 -15.69
CA ALA A 141 31.87 -21.97 -14.72
C ALA A 141 31.07 -23.08 -15.45
N ARG A 142 31.54 -24.32 -15.36
CA ARG A 142 30.76 -25.49 -15.78
C ARG A 142 29.57 -25.65 -14.84
N HIS A 143 28.39 -25.29 -15.28
CA HIS A 143 27.17 -25.68 -14.58
C HIS A 143 26.88 -27.15 -14.87
N SER A 144 27.08 -28.00 -13.86
CA SER A 144 26.59 -29.37 -13.86
C SER A 144 25.07 -29.36 -13.72
N VAL A 145 24.35 -29.57 -14.82
CA VAL A 145 22.91 -29.84 -14.82
C VAL A 145 22.72 -31.26 -14.30
N ARG A 146 22.24 -31.43 -13.06
CA ARG A 146 21.77 -32.73 -12.59
C ARG A 146 20.52 -33.10 -13.39
N ALA A 147 20.63 -34.09 -14.24
CA ALA A 147 19.51 -34.73 -14.92
C ALA A 147 18.84 -35.70 -13.93
N ILE A 148 17.53 -35.57 -13.75
CA ILE A 148 16.72 -36.55 -13.00
C ILE A 148 16.05 -37.43 -14.06
N ARG A 149 16.16 -38.76 -13.92
CA ARG A 149 15.44 -39.73 -14.72
C ARG A 149 14.03 -39.90 -14.15
N ASP A 150 12.99 -39.85 -15.01
CA ASP A 150 11.66 -40.27 -14.64
C ASP A 150 11.51 -41.81 -14.59
N PHE A 151 10.35 -42.31 -14.14
CA PHE A 151 10.10 -43.72 -14.01
C PHE A 151 10.20 -44.53 -15.34
N ASP A 152 10.17 -43.83 -16.48
CA ASP A 152 10.29 -44.43 -17.83
C ASP A 152 11.68 -44.27 -18.44
N GLY A 153 12.67 -43.81 -17.67
CA GLY A 153 14.07 -43.69 -18.11
C GLY A 153 14.40 -42.48 -19.02
N ASN A 154 13.44 -41.60 -19.29
CA ASN A 154 13.65 -40.43 -20.15
C ASN A 154 14.30 -39.25 -19.39
N LEU A 155 15.32 -38.67 -20.04
CA LEU A 155 16.00 -37.47 -19.53
C LEU A 155 15.11 -36.24 -19.70
N ARG A 156 14.35 -35.87 -18.68
CA ARG A 156 13.73 -34.54 -18.61
C ARG A 156 14.66 -33.52 -17.99
N ARG A 157 14.92 -32.44 -18.72
CA ARG A 157 15.56 -31.25 -18.13
C ARG A 157 14.57 -30.68 -17.10
N ALA A 158 14.89 -30.83 -15.82
CA ALA A 158 14.19 -30.10 -14.77
C ALA A 158 14.47 -28.61 -14.95
N ARG A 159 13.55 -27.88 -15.59
CA ARG A 159 13.49 -26.44 -15.44
C ARG A 159 13.07 -26.19 -13.99
N SER A 160 13.96 -25.65 -13.18
CA SER A 160 13.57 -25.10 -11.90
C SER A 160 12.73 -23.86 -12.19
N ASP A 161 11.42 -23.97 -12.10
CA ASP A 161 10.49 -22.83 -12.21
C ASP A 161 10.59 -21.87 -11.02
N ALA A 162 11.50 -22.11 -10.07
CA ALA A 162 11.76 -21.21 -8.97
C ALA A 162 12.38 -19.89 -9.52
N PRO A 163 11.78 -18.72 -9.21
CA PRO A 163 12.33 -17.44 -9.63
C PRO A 163 13.74 -17.27 -9.06
N SER A 164 14.66 -16.77 -9.91
CA SER A 164 16.01 -16.45 -9.42
C SER A 164 15.93 -15.46 -8.24
N GLU A 165 16.94 -15.48 -7.37
CA GLU A 165 17.02 -14.54 -6.23
C GLU A 165 16.87 -13.09 -6.68
N ARG A 166 17.42 -12.73 -7.84
CA ARG A 166 17.33 -11.39 -8.44
C ARG A 166 15.90 -11.07 -8.89
N SER A 167 15.20 -12.02 -9.49
CA SER A 167 13.79 -11.87 -9.89
C SER A 167 12.88 -11.71 -8.67
N ALA A 168 13.08 -12.50 -7.64
CA ALA A 168 12.32 -12.40 -6.39
C ALA A 168 12.51 -11.03 -5.70
N LEU A 169 13.72 -10.47 -5.73
CA LEU A 169 14.01 -9.13 -5.19
C LEU A 169 13.40 -8.02 -6.03
N ALA A 170 13.42 -8.13 -7.36
CA ALA A 170 12.75 -7.18 -8.26
C ALA A 170 11.24 -7.13 -7.99
N ASP A 171 10.62 -8.30 -7.84
CA ASP A 171 9.22 -8.42 -7.44
C ASP A 171 8.94 -7.80 -6.07
N GLU A 172 9.87 -7.96 -5.11
CA GLU A 172 9.73 -7.35 -3.79
C GLU A 172 9.84 -5.83 -3.85
N CYS A 173 10.75 -5.27 -4.67
CA CYS A 173 10.86 -3.83 -4.93
C CYS A 173 9.58 -3.29 -5.56
N THR A 174 9.00 -3.99 -6.52
CA THR A 174 7.72 -3.61 -7.16
C THR A 174 6.57 -3.66 -6.16
N ARG A 175 6.47 -4.75 -5.38
CA ARG A 175 5.40 -4.92 -4.38
C ARG A 175 5.50 -3.95 -3.21
N LEU A 176 6.68 -3.41 -2.92
CA LEU A 176 6.86 -2.40 -1.87
C LEU A 176 5.96 -1.18 -2.10
N ASN A 177 5.75 -0.79 -3.35
CA ASN A 177 5.06 0.43 -3.75
C ASN A 177 3.75 0.15 -4.52
N GLU A 178 3.03 -0.94 -4.24
CA GLU A 178 1.80 -1.32 -4.96
C GLU A 178 0.77 -0.18 -5.04
N ALA A 179 0.57 0.54 -3.94
CA ALA A 179 -0.37 1.66 -3.89
C ALA A 179 0.06 2.80 -4.84
N PHE A 180 1.30 3.23 -4.75
CA PHE A 180 1.86 4.23 -5.65
C PHE A 180 1.81 3.76 -7.11
N ASN A 181 2.24 2.53 -7.39
CA ASN A 181 2.31 1.96 -8.73
C ASN A 181 0.92 1.94 -9.41
N HIS A 182 -0.10 1.56 -8.65
CA HIS A 182 -1.47 1.58 -9.14
C HIS A 182 -1.97 3.01 -9.37
N TRP A 183 -1.82 3.88 -8.36
CA TRP A 183 -2.34 5.25 -8.41
C TRP A 183 -1.69 6.09 -9.50
N ILE A 184 -0.38 6.00 -9.70
CA ILE A 184 0.32 6.82 -10.70
C ILE A 184 -0.13 6.51 -12.13
N VAL A 185 -0.59 5.28 -12.38
CA VAL A 185 -1.07 4.80 -13.69
C VAL A 185 -2.59 4.96 -13.83
N ARG A 186 -3.35 4.59 -12.79
CA ARG A 186 -4.82 4.49 -12.87
C ARG A 186 -5.56 5.71 -12.33
N ARG A 187 -4.89 6.52 -11.53
CA ARG A 187 -5.46 7.68 -10.83
C ARG A 187 -6.66 7.34 -9.95
N THR A 188 -6.63 6.14 -9.39
CA THR A 188 -7.53 5.66 -8.34
C THR A 188 -6.71 5.06 -7.21
N PRO A 189 -7.16 5.06 -5.95
CA PRO A 189 -6.42 4.45 -4.86
C PRO A 189 -6.35 2.92 -4.99
N TRP A 190 -5.26 2.35 -4.48
CA TRP A 190 -5.16 0.92 -4.20
C TRP A 190 -6.06 0.57 -3.02
N VAL A 191 -7.05 -0.27 -3.24
CA VAL A 191 -8.05 -0.61 -2.22
C VAL A 191 -7.68 -1.90 -1.50
N THR A 192 -7.55 -1.82 -0.18
CA THR A 192 -7.40 -2.98 0.70
C THR A 192 -8.66 -3.16 1.53
N VAL A 193 -9.32 -4.30 1.43
CA VAL A 193 -10.46 -4.65 2.29
C VAL A 193 -9.95 -5.42 3.50
N LYS A 194 -10.24 -4.91 4.70
CA LYS A 194 -9.86 -5.54 5.97
C LYS A 194 -11.09 -5.96 6.74
N ALA A 195 -11.11 -7.19 7.21
CA ALA A 195 -12.12 -7.67 8.14
C ALA A 195 -11.46 -8.39 9.33
N ALA A 196 -12.12 -8.33 10.49
CA ALA A 196 -11.78 -9.15 11.64
C ALA A 196 -13.03 -9.97 12.01
N MET A 197 -12.90 -11.29 12.00
CA MET A 197 -14.02 -12.20 12.06
C MET A 197 -13.73 -13.44 12.91
N THR A 198 -14.77 -14.15 13.28
CA THR A 198 -14.68 -15.50 13.85
C THR A 198 -14.20 -16.49 12.77
N LEU A 199 -13.83 -17.69 13.15
CA LEU A 199 -13.37 -18.73 12.19
C LEU A 199 -14.43 -19.08 11.15
N ASP A 200 -15.71 -19.01 11.52
CA ASP A 200 -16.87 -19.19 10.63
C ASP A 200 -17.30 -17.90 9.90
N GLY A 201 -16.45 -16.88 9.86
CA GLY A 201 -16.60 -15.68 9.03
C GLY A 201 -17.61 -14.65 9.52
N LYS A 202 -17.93 -14.61 10.83
CA LYS A 202 -18.88 -13.65 11.41
C LYS A 202 -18.17 -12.46 12.03
N ILE A 203 -18.73 -11.25 11.84
CA ILE A 203 -18.21 -9.99 12.36
C ILE A 203 -19.05 -9.37 13.46
N ALA A 204 -20.26 -9.87 13.68
CA ALA A 204 -21.13 -9.47 14.77
C ALA A 204 -22.23 -10.51 15.02
N THR A 205 -22.79 -10.51 16.23
CA THR A 205 -24.02 -11.26 16.56
C THR A 205 -25.21 -10.70 15.78
N ALA A 206 -26.36 -11.40 15.86
CA ALA A 206 -27.63 -10.90 15.34
C ALA A 206 -28.04 -9.56 15.97
N ALA A 207 -27.78 -9.39 17.28
CA ALA A 207 -28.02 -8.15 18.01
C ALA A 207 -27.04 -7.01 17.66
N GLY A 208 -25.95 -7.31 16.92
CA GLY A 208 -24.97 -6.32 16.49
C GLY A 208 -23.74 -6.20 17.38
N GLU A 209 -23.58 -7.03 18.39
CA GLU A 209 -22.35 -7.03 19.21
C GLU A 209 -21.14 -7.47 18.38
N SER A 210 -20.10 -6.62 18.32
CA SER A 210 -18.92 -6.80 17.48
C SER A 210 -17.59 -6.73 18.24
N LYS A 211 -17.57 -6.38 19.53
CA LYS A 211 -16.35 -6.12 20.32
C LYS A 211 -16.18 -7.18 21.41
N TRP A 212 -15.01 -7.79 21.58
CA TRP A 212 -13.81 -7.81 20.75
C TRP A 212 -13.67 -9.18 20.13
N ILE A 213 -13.68 -9.29 18.82
CA ILE A 213 -13.56 -10.60 18.14
C ILE A 213 -12.12 -11.08 18.23
N THR A 214 -11.15 -10.26 17.81
CA THR A 214 -9.73 -10.61 17.74
C THR A 214 -8.91 -10.05 18.90
N GLY A 215 -7.75 -10.67 19.15
CA GLY A 215 -6.83 -10.33 20.23
C GLY A 215 -6.04 -9.03 19.98
N ALA A 216 -5.21 -8.66 20.96
CA ALA A 216 -4.47 -7.40 20.96
C ALA A 216 -3.46 -7.29 19.80
N GLN A 217 -2.79 -8.40 19.44
CA GLN A 217 -1.79 -8.41 18.36
C GLN A 217 -2.44 -8.18 16.98
N ALA A 218 -3.59 -8.79 16.71
CA ALA A 218 -4.35 -8.55 15.48
C ALA A 218 -4.85 -7.11 15.42
N ARG A 219 -5.34 -6.55 16.52
CA ARG A 219 -5.73 -5.13 16.59
C ARG A 219 -4.55 -4.18 16.35
N ALA A 220 -3.37 -4.48 16.91
CA ALA A 220 -2.13 -3.72 16.65
C ALA A 220 -1.74 -3.77 15.18
N HIS A 221 -1.87 -4.94 14.54
CA HIS A 221 -1.64 -5.07 13.09
C HIS A 221 -2.65 -4.24 12.28
N GLY A 222 -3.93 -4.20 12.68
CA GLY A 222 -4.93 -3.31 12.09
C GLY A 222 -4.53 -1.82 12.18
N MET A 223 -3.98 -1.37 13.32
CA MET A 223 -3.45 0.00 13.45
C MET A 223 -2.27 0.24 12.50
N LYS A 224 -1.42 -0.75 12.28
CA LYS A 224 -0.33 -0.65 11.30
C LYS A 224 -0.86 -0.54 9.86
N LEU A 225 -1.95 -1.22 9.52
CA LEU A 225 -2.60 -1.04 8.20
C LEU A 225 -3.11 0.40 8.04
N ARG A 226 -3.74 0.97 9.07
CA ARG A 226 -4.18 2.38 9.05
C ARG A 226 -3.02 3.36 8.88
N GLN A 227 -1.88 3.09 9.51
CA GLN A 227 -0.67 3.90 9.36
C GLN A 227 -0.18 3.96 7.91
N GLY A 228 -0.34 2.88 7.15
CA GLY A 228 0.08 2.79 5.75
C GLY A 228 -0.99 3.21 4.74
N ALA A 229 -2.16 3.67 5.18
CA ALA A 229 -3.25 4.11 4.32
C ALA A 229 -3.39 5.64 4.34
N ASP A 230 -3.76 6.23 3.19
CA ASP A 230 -4.06 7.66 3.10
C ASP A 230 -5.50 7.95 3.51
N ALA A 231 -6.39 6.98 3.31
CA ALA A 231 -7.78 7.09 3.73
C ALA A 231 -8.30 5.77 4.30
N ILE A 232 -9.21 5.87 5.28
CA ILE A 232 -10.01 4.77 5.81
C ILE A 232 -11.46 4.99 5.45
N LEU A 233 -12.14 3.92 5.02
CA LEU A 233 -13.54 3.98 4.61
C LEU A 233 -14.38 2.99 5.42
N VAL A 234 -15.52 3.48 5.92
CA VAL A 234 -16.56 2.68 6.58
C VAL A 234 -17.94 3.01 6.01
N GLY A 235 -18.90 2.13 6.26
CA GLY A 235 -20.31 2.44 6.04
C GLY A 235 -20.95 3.11 7.26
N VAL A 236 -22.03 3.86 7.06
CA VAL A 236 -22.77 4.53 8.13
C VAL A 236 -23.23 3.58 9.23
N ASN A 237 -23.58 2.34 8.90
CA ASN A 237 -23.98 1.36 9.92
C ASN A 237 -22.85 1.06 10.92
N THR A 238 -21.57 1.12 10.52
CA THR A 238 -20.43 1.02 11.43
C THR A 238 -20.36 2.23 12.36
N VAL A 239 -20.66 3.44 11.84
CA VAL A 239 -20.73 4.65 12.68
C VAL A 239 -21.86 4.56 13.69
N LEU A 240 -23.03 4.12 13.26
CA LEU A 240 -24.21 3.97 14.12
C LEU A 240 -24.03 2.91 15.21
N SER A 241 -23.35 1.79 14.92
CA SER A 241 -23.18 0.69 15.87
C SER A 241 -22.01 0.91 16.82
N ASP A 242 -20.88 1.44 16.33
CA ASP A 242 -19.60 1.41 17.05
C ASP A 242 -19.09 2.78 17.47
N ASP A 243 -19.64 3.86 16.92
CA ASP A 243 -19.17 5.24 17.07
C ASP A 243 -17.63 5.35 17.04
N PRO A 244 -16.99 4.91 15.95
CA PRO A 244 -15.54 4.80 15.88
C PRO A 244 -14.88 6.16 15.62
N SER A 245 -13.71 6.41 16.21
CA SER A 245 -12.89 7.60 15.85
C SER A 245 -12.16 7.46 14.51
N LEU A 246 -11.98 6.24 13.99
CA LEU A 246 -11.26 5.95 12.74
C LEU A 246 -9.85 6.56 12.66
N THR A 247 -9.18 6.67 13.79
CA THR A 247 -7.84 7.26 13.93
C THR A 247 -6.77 6.20 14.10
N ILE A 248 -5.51 6.62 13.97
CA ILE A 248 -4.34 5.80 14.31
C ILE A 248 -4.06 5.99 15.79
N ARG A 249 -4.16 4.91 16.59
CA ARG A 249 -3.83 4.93 18.01
C ARG A 249 -2.45 4.34 18.24
N PRO A 250 -1.61 4.94 19.11
CA PRO A 250 -0.32 4.33 19.46
C PRO A 250 -0.53 2.96 20.10
N SER A 251 0.18 1.95 19.60
CA SER A 251 0.26 0.66 20.27
C SER A 251 1.40 0.69 21.27
N GLY A 252 1.09 0.69 22.58
CA GLY A 252 2.10 0.59 23.65
C GLY A 252 2.25 1.84 24.53
N LYS A 253 3.00 1.71 25.64
CA LYS A 253 3.17 2.68 26.74
C LYS A 253 3.82 4.04 26.39
N SER A 254 4.03 4.38 25.13
CA SER A 254 4.55 5.70 24.75
C SER A 254 3.44 6.76 24.77
N LYS A 255 3.03 7.15 25.98
CA LYS A 255 2.07 8.26 26.22
C LYS A 255 2.62 9.64 25.83
N GLY A 256 3.84 9.75 25.29
CA GLY A 256 4.57 11.01 25.21
C GLY A 256 4.63 11.72 23.84
N VAL A 257 4.15 11.17 22.74
CA VAL A 257 4.49 11.72 21.41
C VAL A 257 3.28 12.02 20.51
N PHE A 258 2.05 11.97 21.01
CA PHE A 258 0.84 12.15 20.20
C PHE A 258 0.06 13.46 20.40
N ARG A 259 0.65 14.48 21.05
CA ARG A 259 0.11 15.85 21.04
C ARG A 259 0.87 16.69 20.02
N GLY A 260 0.34 16.87 18.85
CA GLY A 260 0.86 17.77 17.82
C GLY A 260 -0.28 18.62 17.27
N ASN A 261 -0.17 19.93 17.45
CA ASN A 261 -1.08 20.93 16.90
C ASN A 261 -1.32 20.71 15.41
N ILE A 262 -2.58 20.71 15.00
CA ILE A 262 -3.01 20.83 13.62
C ILE A 262 -2.73 22.28 13.24
N GLN A 263 -1.57 22.55 12.66
CA GLN A 263 -1.35 23.78 11.91
C GLN A 263 -1.52 23.48 10.42
N HIS A 264 -2.11 24.41 9.70
CA HIS A 264 -2.50 24.37 8.30
C HIS A 264 -1.44 23.76 7.33
N PRO A 265 -1.83 23.32 6.11
CA PRO A 265 -1.05 22.40 5.26
C PRO A 265 0.28 22.91 4.70
N THR A 266 0.84 23.97 5.20
CA THR A 266 2.08 24.60 4.70
C THR A 266 3.30 24.47 5.60
N SER A 267 3.20 23.95 6.83
CA SER A 267 4.36 23.86 7.72
C SER A 267 4.35 22.62 8.64
N ASN A 268 5.38 21.78 8.52
CA ASN A 268 5.83 20.78 9.51
C ASN A 268 4.89 19.62 9.89
N ILE A 269 4.14 19.03 8.96
CA ILE A 269 3.37 17.82 9.23
C ILE A 269 4.33 16.64 9.42
N GLN A 270 4.55 16.23 10.67
CA GLN A 270 5.42 15.10 11.03
C GLN A 270 4.73 13.72 10.98
N ARG A 271 3.45 13.63 10.53
CA ARG A 271 2.65 12.40 10.61
C ARG A 271 1.76 12.19 9.39
N PRO A 272 1.49 10.93 9.01
CA PRO A 272 0.52 10.63 7.97
C PRO A 272 -0.86 11.12 8.39
N ILE A 273 -1.51 11.88 7.52
CA ILE A 273 -2.89 12.32 7.67
C ILE A 273 -3.78 11.19 7.17
N LEU A 274 -4.51 10.52 8.07
CA LEU A 274 -5.50 9.51 7.70
C LEU A 274 -6.85 10.20 7.47
N ARG A 275 -7.26 10.34 6.21
CA ARG A 275 -8.60 10.83 5.85
C ARG A 275 -9.65 9.80 6.23
N ARG A 276 -10.82 10.24 6.68
CA ARG A 276 -11.94 9.38 7.07
C ARG A 276 -13.07 9.53 6.06
N VAL A 277 -13.54 8.43 5.52
CA VAL A 277 -14.63 8.40 4.53
C VAL A 277 -15.79 7.57 5.08
N VAL A 278 -16.97 8.15 5.16
CA VAL A 278 -18.20 7.47 5.60
C VAL A 278 -19.16 7.37 4.41
N LEU A 279 -19.49 6.15 4.00
CA LEU A 279 -20.55 5.91 3.00
C LEU A 279 -21.91 5.99 3.67
N ASP A 280 -22.66 7.06 3.39
CA ASP A 280 -23.97 7.33 4.00
C ASP A 280 -24.98 7.87 2.98
N SER A 281 -25.51 7.01 2.14
CA SER A 281 -26.38 7.42 1.03
C SER A 281 -27.59 8.28 1.44
N ARG A 282 -28.01 8.30 2.70
CA ARG A 282 -29.17 9.02 3.21
C ARG A 282 -28.85 10.07 4.28
N ALA A 283 -27.59 10.39 4.50
CA ALA A 283 -27.14 11.35 5.53
C ALA A 283 -27.64 11.00 6.94
N ARG A 284 -27.55 9.71 7.34
CA ARG A 284 -27.97 9.22 8.68
C ARG A 284 -26.92 9.41 9.75
N THR A 285 -25.70 9.75 9.38
CA THR A 285 -24.58 9.97 10.35
C THR A 285 -25.02 10.94 11.43
N PRO A 286 -24.96 10.55 12.72
CA PRO A 286 -25.34 11.43 13.82
C PRO A 286 -24.41 12.65 13.88
N LEU A 287 -24.97 13.83 14.15
CA LEU A 287 -24.17 15.04 14.34
C LEU A 287 -23.31 14.97 15.61
N THR A 288 -23.62 14.04 16.51
CA THR A 288 -22.88 13.76 17.76
C THR A 288 -21.83 12.66 17.59
N ALA A 289 -21.75 12.01 16.42
CA ALA A 289 -20.77 10.94 16.18
C ALA A 289 -19.33 11.46 16.26
N LYS A 290 -18.42 10.67 16.85
CA LYS A 290 -17.00 11.03 17.02
C LYS A 290 -16.34 11.50 15.71
N VAL A 291 -16.64 10.84 14.60
CA VAL A 291 -16.10 11.23 13.28
C VAL A 291 -16.55 12.63 12.84
N VAL A 292 -17.56 13.20 13.46
CA VAL A 292 -18.14 14.54 13.15
C VAL A 292 -17.78 15.59 14.19
N THR A 293 -17.44 15.17 15.44
CA THR A 293 -17.27 16.09 16.58
C THR A 293 -15.84 16.11 17.15
N ASP A 294 -15.00 15.12 16.84
CA ASP A 294 -13.65 15.07 17.39
C ASP A 294 -12.68 16.06 16.70
N GLU A 295 -11.50 16.21 17.27
CA GLU A 295 -10.43 17.10 16.77
C GLU A 295 -10.00 16.82 15.31
N TRP A 296 -10.42 15.68 14.74
CA TRP A 296 -10.13 15.26 13.38
C TRP A 296 -11.33 15.41 12.43
N ALA A 297 -12.41 16.06 12.84
CA ALA A 297 -13.63 16.23 12.04
C ALA A 297 -13.35 16.82 10.64
N ALA A 298 -12.40 17.75 10.53
CA ALA A 298 -11.97 18.32 9.26
C ALA A 298 -11.39 17.31 8.27
N LEU A 299 -10.94 16.12 8.72
CA LEU A 299 -10.47 15.03 7.87
C LEU A 299 -11.57 14.04 7.48
N THR A 300 -12.81 14.28 7.90
CA THR A 300 -13.94 13.42 7.59
C THR A 300 -14.68 13.90 6.36
N THR A 301 -14.93 12.96 5.48
CA THR A 301 -15.79 13.13 4.31
C THR A 301 -16.98 12.17 4.41
N VAL A 302 -18.20 12.71 4.49
CA VAL A 302 -19.42 11.92 4.40
C VAL A 302 -19.89 11.91 2.96
N VAL A 303 -19.98 10.74 2.35
CA VAL A 303 -20.41 10.57 0.97
C VAL A 303 -21.90 10.22 0.96
N VAL A 304 -22.70 11.10 0.39
CA VAL A 304 -24.16 10.96 0.32
C VAL A 304 -24.64 10.77 -1.12
N SER A 305 -25.85 10.25 -1.32
CA SER A 305 -26.49 10.21 -2.63
C SER A 305 -27.30 11.49 -2.88
N VAL A 306 -27.65 11.76 -4.13
CA VAL A 306 -28.57 12.85 -4.51
C VAL A 306 -29.95 12.73 -3.85
N ARG A 307 -30.29 11.56 -3.29
CA ARG A 307 -31.57 11.31 -2.59
C ARG A 307 -31.49 11.62 -1.08
N ALA A 308 -30.33 12.05 -0.58
CA ALA A 308 -30.20 12.41 0.84
C ALA A 308 -31.01 13.67 1.15
N PRO A 309 -31.72 13.75 2.31
CA PRO A 309 -32.47 14.93 2.70
C PRO A 309 -31.56 16.17 2.76
N LYS A 310 -31.91 17.23 2.03
CA LYS A 310 -31.11 18.46 1.93
C LYS A 310 -30.81 19.11 3.28
N SER A 311 -31.75 19.07 4.23
CA SER A 311 -31.56 19.59 5.58
C SER A 311 -30.45 18.83 6.33
N ARG A 312 -30.43 17.49 6.24
CA ARG A 312 -29.40 16.65 6.84
C ARG A 312 -28.04 16.88 6.21
N VAL A 313 -27.99 16.99 4.88
CA VAL A 313 -26.75 17.30 4.14
C VAL A 313 -26.16 18.63 4.60
N ARG A 314 -27.00 19.68 4.73
CA ARG A 314 -26.58 21.00 5.20
C ARG A 314 -26.02 20.94 6.62
N ALA A 315 -26.74 20.32 7.54
CA ALA A 315 -26.29 20.18 8.94
C ALA A 315 -24.97 19.42 9.08
N LEU A 316 -24.71 18.38 8.26
CA LEU A 316 -23.42 17.70 8.21
C LEU A 316 -22.33 18.58 7.63
N ALA A 317 -22.62 19.34 6.57
CA ALA A 317 -21.67 20.22 5.88
C ALA A 317 -21.14 21.36 6.76
N GLU A 318 -21.85 21.73 7.82
CA GLU A 318 -21.38 22.69 8.83
C GLU A 318 -20.22 22.12 9.72
N ARG A 319 -20.00 20.80 9.70
CA ARG A 319 -19.07 20.12 10.60
C ARG A 319 -17.97 19.35 9.89
N VAL A 320 -18.30 18.73 8.77
CA VAL A 320 -17.41 17.84 8.01
C VAL A 320 -17.57 18.08 6.51
N HIS A 321 -16.64 17.58 5.72
CA HIS A 321 -16.78 17.63 4.28
C HIS A 321 -17.90 16.67 3.82
N VAL A 322 -18.81 17.15 2.96
CA VAL A 322 -19.88 16.32 2.40
C VAL A 322 -19.75 16.27 0.87
N LEU A 323 -19.65 15.05 0.35
CA LEU A 323 -19.65 14.79 -1.09
C LEU A 323 -20.98 14.20 -1.52
N VAL A 324 -21.64 14.82 -2.47
CA VAL A 324 -22.87 14.31 -3.10
C VAL A 324 -22.48 13.50 -4.32
N ALA A 325 -22.61 12.16 -4.22
CA ALA A 325 -22.29 11.26 -5.32
C ALA A 325 -23.39 11.30 -6.40
N PRO A 326 -23.02 11.32 -7.70
CA PRO A 326 -23.97 11.18 -8.78
C PRO A 326 -24.67 9.81 -8.75
N PRO A 327 -25.82 9.65 -9.41
CA PRO A 327 -26.47 8.36 -9.55
C PRO A 327 -25.53 7.35 -10.22
N SER A 328 -25.45 6.13 -9.68
CA SER A 328 -24.64 5.08 -10.29
C SER A 328 -25.16 4.71 -11.67
N ARG A 329 -24.26 4.70 -12.66
CA ARG A 329 -24.55 4.27 -14.05
C ARG A 329 -24.32 2.78 -14.28
N SER A 330 -23.71 2.10 -13.31
CA SER A 330 -23.35 0.66 -13.42
C SER A 330 -24.59 -0.24 -13.31
N LYS A 331 -24.76 -1.16 -14.26
CA LYS A 331 -25.81 -2.19 -14.22
C LYS A 331 -25.68 -3.10 -12.99
N VAL A 332 -24.45 -3.40 -12.56
CA VAL A 332 -24.12 -4.22 -11.40
C VAL A 332 -24.51 -3.51 -10.08
N ASN A 333 -24.36 -2.19 -10.01
CA ASN A 333 -24.64 -1.41 -8.81
C ASN A 333 -26.09 -0.88 -8.71
N LYS A 334 -26.95 -1.09 -9.73
CA LYS A 334 -28.31 -0.58 -9.73
C LYS A 334 -29.16 -1.09 -8.57
N ARG A 335 -28.91 -2.32 -8.08
CA ARG A 335 -29.73 -2.95 -7.03
C ARG A 335 -29.26 -2.62 -5.60
N ASN A 336 -27.95 -2.53 -5.34
CA ASN A 336 -27.42 -2.51 -3.96
C ASN A 336 -26.57 -1.29 -3.55
N SER A 337 -25.96 -0.53 -4.46
CA SER A 337 -25.16 0.65 -4.09
C SER A 337 -25.88 1.91 -4.53
N LYS A 338 -26.25 2.76 -3.55
CA LYS A 338 -26.81 4.08 -3.77
C LYS A 338 -25.75 5.14 -4.07
N ILE A 339 -24.46 4.75 -3.94
CA ILE A 339 -23.28 5.59 -4.16
C ILE A 339 -22.45 4.93 -5.25
N ASP A 340 -22.04 5.70 -6.27
CA ASP A 340 -21.14 5.25 -7.31
C ASP A 340 -19.70 5.15 -6.74
N LEU A 341 -19.24 3.93 -6.48
CA LEU A 341 -17.91 3.67 -5.94
C LEU A 341 -16.81 4.00 -6.95
N GLN A 342 -17.04 3.80 -8.24
CA GLN A 342 -16.06 4.13 -9.27
C GLN A 342 -15.81 5.64 -9.32
N TRP A 343 -16.88 6.43 -9.26
CA TRP A 343 -16.78 7.88 -9.17
C TRP A 343 -16.02 8.31 -7.89
N LEU A 344 -16.37 7.71 -6.75
CA LEU A 344 -15.70 8.02 -5.48
C LEU A 344 -14.20 7.74 -5.54
N LEU A 345 -13.81 6.57 -6.06
CA LEU A 345 -12.40 6.19 -6.17
C LEU A 345 -11.63 7.14 -7.09
N ARG A 346 -12.22 7.56 -8.22
CA ARG A 346 -11.62 8.57 -9.10
C ARG A 346 -11.47 9.92 -8.38
N ARG A 347 -12.47 10.33 -7.62
CA ARG A 347 -12.43 11.56 -6.84
C ARG A 347 -11.31 11.54 -5.81
N LEU A 348 -11.22 10.47 -5.01
CA LEU A 348 -10.16 10.28 -4.03
C LEU A 348 -8.76 10.23 -4.68
N GLY A 349 -8.62 9.53 -5.80
CA GLY A 349 -7.35 9.45 -6.52
C GLY A 349 -6.89 10.80 -7.10
N ALA A 350 -7.82 11.66 -7.52
CA ALA A 350 -7.53 13.02 -7.96
C ALA A 350 -7.09 13.95 -6.82
N GLU A 351 -7.39 13.58 -5.58
CA GLU A 351 -6.98 14.26 -4.35
C GLU A 351 -5.75 13.60 -3.70
N ASP A 352 -4.92 12.90 -4.50
CA ASP A 352 -3.69 12.25 -4.10
C ASP A 352 -3.85 11.14 -3.03
N VAL A 353 -5.05 10.57 -2.88
CA VAL A 353 -5.23 9.34 -2.10
C VAL A 353 -4.70 8.17 -2.91
N THR A 354 -3.54 7.66 -2.55
CA THR A 354 -2.91 6.52 -3.24
C THR A 354 -3.39 5.18 -2.71
N SER A 355 -3.79 5.13 -1.43
CA SER A 355 -4.20 3.92 -0.71
C SER A 355 -5.47 4.14 0.11
N LEU A 356 -6.43 3.22 -0.04
CA LEU A 356 -7.70 3.21 0.68
C LEU A 356 -7.85 1.92 1.48
N LEU A 357 -8.02 2.05 2.79
CA LEU A 357 -8.34 0.93 3.68
C LEU A 357 -9.84 0.88 3.93
N VAL A 358 -10.50 -0.17 3.48
CA VAL A 358 -11.92 -0.41 3.73
C VAL A 358 -12.06 -1.26 4.99
N GLU A 359 -12.62 -0.69 6.04
CA GLU A 359 -12.97 -1.37 7.31
C GLU A 359 -14.49 -1.35 7.50
N GLY A 360 -15.23 -1.70 6.47
CA GLY A 360 -16.69 -1.71 6.50
C GLY A 360 -17.29 -2.94 7.17
N GLY A 361 -18.62 -2.93 7.35
CA GLY A 361 -19.40 -4.14 7.59
C GLY A 361 -19.55 -4.98 6.32
N GLY A 362 -20.21 -6.14 6.42
CA GLY A 362 -20.34 -7.10 5.33
C GLY A 362 -20.80 -6.50 4.00
N GLU A 363 -21.79 -5.60 4.04
CA GLU A 363 -22.35 -4.97 2.82
C GLU A 363 -21.33 -4.06 2.10
N VAL A 364 -20.56 -3.28 2.85
CA VAL A 364 -19.50 -2.44 2.28
C VAL A 364 -18.39 -3.31 1.72
N ASN A 365 -17.96 -4.32 2.47
CA ASN A 365 -16.95 -5.27 2.01
C ASN A 365 -17.37 -5.97 0.72
N ALA A 366 -18.62 -6.47 0.66
CA ALA A 366 -19.19 -7.08 -0.54
C ALA A 366 -19.21 -6.10 -1.73
N SER A 367 -19.60 -4.85 -1.50
CA SER A 367 -19.64 -3.82 -2.54
C SER A 367 -18.27 -3.58 -3.17
N PHE A 368 -17.20 -3.60 -2.38
CA PHE A 368 -15.83 -3.44 -2.89
C PHE A 368 -15.28 -4.72 -3.52
N LEU A 369 -15.51 -5.88 -2.90
CA LEU A 369 -15.00 -7.16 -3.37
C LEU A 369 -15.73 -7.61 -4.63
N LEU A 370 -17.04 -7.80 -4.54
CA LEU A 370 -17.85 -8.31 -5.64
C LEU A 370 -18.08 -7.27 -6.75
N GLY A 371 -17.89 -5.99 -6.43
CA GLY A 371 -17.90 -4.89 -7.41
C GLY A 371 -16.60 -4.75 -8.21
N GLY A 372 -15.55 -5.55 -7.92
CA GLY A 372 -14.25 -5.48 -8.62
C GLY A 372 -13.42 -4.26 -8.29
N PHE A 373 -13.63 -3.64 -7.12
CA PHE A 373 -12.88 -2.45 -6.68
C PHE A 373 -11.75 -2.77 -5.71
N ALA A 374 -11.76 -3.95 -5.11
CA ALA A 374 -10.73 -4.38 -4.17
C ALA A 374 -9.52 -4.96 -4.90
N HIS A 375 -8.30 -4.63 -4.43
CA HIS A 375 -7.05 -5.15 -4.95
C HIS A 375 -6.38 -6.13 -3.99
N ARG A 376 -6.66 -5.98 -2.69
CA ARG A 376 -6.08 -6.82 -1.63
C ARG A 376 -7.09 -7.04 -0.51
N ILE A 377 -7.02 -8.23 0.10
CA ILE A 377 -7.69 -8.52 1.37
C ILE A 377 -6.67 -8.70 2.48
N VAL A 378 -7.06 -8.30 3.70
CA VAL A 378 -6.37 -8.62 4.95
C VAL A 378 -7.44 -9.04 5.96
N PHE A 379 -7.61 -10.35 6.12
CA PHE A 379 -8.62 -10.94 6.97
C PHE A 379 -8.00 -11.55 8.22
N PHE A 380 -8.54 -11.19 9.37
CA PHE A 380 -8.12 -11.71 10.67
C PHE A 380 -9.20 -12.68 11.16
N TYR A 381 -8.77 -13.87 11.52
CA TYR A 381 -9.63 -14.94 12.03
C TYR A 381 -9.32 -15.20 13.50
N ALA A 382 -10.30 -14.94 14.38
CA ALA A 382 -10.21 -15.37 15.75
C ALA A 382 -10.54 -16.87 15.87
N PRO A 383 -9.90 -17.60 16.80
CA PRO A 383 -10.18 -19.03 17.03
C PRO A 383 -11.50 -19.19 17.83
N ARG A 384 -12.59 -18.71 17.25
CA ARG A 384 -13.95 -18.71 17.83
C ARG A 384 -14.96 -19.03 16.73
N ILE A 385 -16.03 -19.69 17.12
CA ILE A 385 -17.19 -19.95 16.28
C ILE A 385 -18.37 -19.19 16.87
N LEU A 386 -19.03 -18.38 16.05
CA LEU A 386 -20.24 -17.66 16.46
C LEU A 386 -21.52 -18.38 16.02
N GLY A 387 -21.53 -18.91 14.82
CA GLY A 387 -22.70 -19.54 14.23
C GLY A 387 -23.83 -18.54 13.94
N GLY A 388 -25.03 -19.07 13.82
CA GLY A 388 -26.27 -18.29 13.67
C GLY A 388 -26.52 -17.76 12.25
N ARG A 389 -27.71 -18.05 11.72
CA ARG A 389 -28.13 -17.59 10.39
C ARG A 389 -28.25 -16.07 10.30
N ALA A 390 -28.69 -15.42 11.37
CA ALA A 390 -28.85 -13.96 11.49
C ALA A 390 -27.56 -13.23 11.88
N SER A 391 -26.49 -13.93 12.25
CA SER A 391 -25.19 -13.33 12.56
C SER A 391 -24.58 -12.66 11.33
N ARG A 392 -23.98 -11.48 11.50
CA ARG A 392 -23.51 -10.67 10.37
C ARG A 392 -22.22 -11.25 9.76
N PRO A 393 -22.18 -11.56 8.45
CA PRO A 393 -20.99 -12.07 7.78
C PRO A 393 -19.95 -10.96 7.50
N ALA A 394 -18.70 -11.35 7.33
CA ALA A 394 -17.63 -10.45 6.93
C ALA A 394 -17.77 -9.94 5.49
N VAL A 395 -18.37 -10.74 4.61
CA VAL A 395 -18.75 -10.39 3.25
C VAL A 395 -20.24 -10.70 3.12
N GLY A 396 -21.04 -9.67 2.95
CA GLY A 396 -22.50 -9.73 2.80
C GLY A 396 -22.88 -9.70 1.31
N GLY A 397 -24.00 -9.04 1.03
CA GLY A 397 -24.56 -8.95 -0.32
C GLY A 397 -25.25 -10.23 -0.77
N GLU A 398 -25.57 -10.32 -2.05
CA GLU A 398 -26.25 -11.47 -2.66
C GLU A 398 -25.30 -12.65 -2.99
N GLY A 399 -23.96 -12.41 -2.83
CA GLY A 399 -22.95 -13.39 -3.16
C GLY A 399 -22.72 -13.56 -4.67
N ALA A 400 -21.98 -14.62 -5.04
CA ALA A 400 -21.79 -15.03 -6.43
C ALA A 400 -23.01 -15.81 -6.93
N ALA A 401 -23.48 -15.51 -8.14
CA ALA A 401 -24.62 -16.21 -8.74
C ALA A 401 -24.26 -17.66 -9.16
N GLY A 402 -22.99 -17.93 -9.40
CA GLY A 402 -22.50 -19.27 -9.77
C GLY A 402 -20.99 -19.40 -9.55
N TRP A 403 -20.47 -20.61 -9.69
CA TRP A 403 -19.05 -20.91 -9.49
C TRP A 403 -18.11 -20.08 -10.36
N LYS A 404 -18.52 -19.69 -11.56
CA LYS A 404 -17.74 -18.83 -12.47
C LYS A 404 -17.60 -17.38 -11.98
N ASP A 405 -18.51 -16.94 -11.09
CA ASP A 405 -18.58 -15.59 -10.57
C ASP A 405 -17.86 -15.45 -9.22
N ILE A 406 -17.25 -16.54 -8.73
CA ILE A 406 -16.50 -16.54 -7.47
C ILE A 406 -15.26 -15.70 -7.62
N LEU A 407 -15.03 -14.83 -6.63
CA LEU A 407 -13.82 -14.02 -6.54
C LEU A 407 -12.60 -14.92 -6.30
N LYS A 408 -11.63 -14.85 -7.19
CA LYS A 408 -10.37 -15.62 -7.06
C LYS A 408 -9.33 -14.78 -6.32
N LEU A 409 -8.50 -15.49 -5.55
CA LEU A 409 -7.43 -14.89 -4.76
C LEU A 409 -6.09 -15.49 -5.19
N GLU A 410 -5.06 -14.64 -5.27
CA GLU A 410 -3.69 -15.04 -5.56
C GLU A 410 -2.70 -14.54 -4.52
N GLY A 411 -1.49 -15.11 -4.51
CA GLY A 411 -0.42 -14.71 -3.60
C GLY A 411 -0.81 -14.85 -2.12
N ILE A 412 -1.57 -15.88 -1.81
CA ILE A 412 -2.10 -16.16 -0.47
C ILE A 412 -0.95 -16.32 0.53
N ARG A 413 -1.03 -15.58 1.63
CA ARG A 413 -0.10 -15.69 2.76
C ARG A 413 -0.88 -15.78 4.05
N TRP A 414 -0.58 -16.80 4.82
CA TRP A 414 -1.06 -16.96 6.19
C TRP A 414 -0.01 -16.51 7.18
N GLY A 415 -0.43 -15.91 8.27
CA GLY A 415 0.41 -15.54 9.41
C GLY A 415 -0.33 -15.74 10.72
N ARG A 416 0.41 -15.78 11.83
CA ARG A 416 -0.14 -15.89 13.18
C ARG A 416 0.13 -14.60 13.97
N LEU A 417 -0.88 -14.12 14.69
CA LEU A 417 -0.84 -12.91 15.51
C LEU A 417 -1.39 -13.21 16.92
N GLY A 418 -0.55 -13.82 17.76
CA GLY A 418 -1.00 -14.42 19.01
C GLY A 418 -1.90 -15.62 18.75
N PRO A 419 -3.13 -15.67 19.29
CA PRO A 419 -4.08 -16.73 19.01
C PRO A 419 -4.72 -16.62 17.62
N ASP A 420 -4.75 -15.42 17.03
CA ASP A 420 -5.46 -15.17 15.78
C ASP A 420 -4.62 -15.54 14.55
N LEU A 421 -5.29 -15.86 13.44
CA LEU A 421 -4.67 -16.00 12.13
C LEU A 421 -4.92 -14.75 11.29
N VAL A 422 -3.98 -14.43 10.41
CA VAL A 422 -4.14 -13.39 9.39
C VAL A 422 -3.94 -13.97 8.01
N LEU A 423 -4.88 -13.74 7.11
CA LEU A 423 -4.80 -14.02 5.69
C LEU A 423 -4.58 -12.72 4.94
N THR A 424 -3.56 -12.69 4.09
CA THR A 424 -3.36 -11.63 3.11
C THR A 424 -3.32 -12.23 1.72
N ALA A 425 -4.11 -11.69 0.78
CA ALA A 425 -4.13 -12.13 -0.60
C ALA A 425 -4.47 -10.96 -1.54
N ARG A 426 -4.11 -11.08 -2.81
CA ARG A 426 -4.56 -10.21 -3.89
C ARG A 426 -5.89 -10.71 -4.43
N VAL A 427 -6.71 -9.78 -4.89
CA VAL A 427 -7.96 -10.03 -5.60
C VAL A 427 -7.65 -10.00 -7.09
N MET A 428 -8.09 -11.03 -7.82
CA MET A 428 -7.91 -11.15 -9.26
C MET A 428 -9.06 -10.49 -10.03
#